data_487aceb527c6ffafc1d45dfbb7eac2ef
#
_entry.id   487aceb527c6ffafc1d45dfbb7eac2ef
#
_cell.length_a   1.000
_cell.length_b   1.000
_cell.length_c   1.000
_cell.angle_alpha   90.00
_cell.angle_beta   90.00
_cell.angle_gamma   90.00
#
_symmetry.space_group_name_H-M   'P 1'
#
loop_
_entity.id
_entity.type
_entity.pdbx_description
1 polymer ?
#
loop_
_entity_poly.entity_id
_entity_poly.type
_entity_poly.pdbx_seq_one_letter_code
_entity_poly.pdbx_strand_id
1 'polypeptide(L)'
;DSVACDNIVNHYNKDTFNKWQTSTFATTSSNTGTSKVDMKEFWITPHHLDYQVIQKGFQIAVNDYISIHDKIKIQEYTNFRINCYEAGGFMKEHIDNIHHSHGQKTGYPHLTSLIFLNDDYEGGEFILCGKSLEKKKGSAVVFPSNFMFPHEVQKVVSGIRYSIMTWIL
;
A
#
# COMPACT_ATOMS: atom_id res chain seq x y z
N ASP A 1 -10.55 9.03 -7.65
CA ASP A 1 -11.35 9.01 -8.91
C ASP A 1 -10.77 7.94 -9.85
N SER A 2 -11.65 7.21 -10.56
CA SER A 2 -11.32 6.05 -11.38
C SER A 2 -10.34 6.38 -12.54
N VAL A 3 -10.52 7.52 -13.17
CA VAL A 3 -9.65 7.97 -14.28
C VAL A 3 -8.22 8.23 -13.81
N ALA A 4 -8.05 8.81 -12.63
CA ALA A 4 -6.72 9.01 -12.05
C ALA A 4 -6.03 7.68 -11.77
N CYS A 5 -6.77 6.67 -11.28
CA CYS A 5 -6.23 5.33 -11.06
C CYS A 5 -5.72 4.70 -12.37
N ASP A 6 -6.51 4.76 -13.44
CA ASP A 6 -6.10 4.24 -14.75
C ASP A 6 -4.87 4.96 -15.29
N ASN A 7 -4.81 6.26 -15.16
CA ASN A 7 -3.66 7.05 -15.61
C ASN A 7 -2.39 6.65 -14.85
N ILE A 8 -2.46 6.49 -13.53
CA ILE A 8 -1.33 6.06 -12.70
C ILE A 8 -0.85 4.67 -13.14
N VAL A 9 -1.75 3.68 -13.22
CA VAL A 9 -1.41 2.32 -13.62
C VAL A 9 -0.79 2.30 -15.02
N ASN A 10 -1.39 3.00 -15.98
CA ASN A 10 -0.89 3.07 -17.36
C ASN A 10 0.46 3.76 -17.44
N HIS A 11 0.68 4.83 -16.66
CA HIS A 11 1.96 5.53 -16.65
C HIS A 11 3.08 4.59 -16.18
N TYR A 12 2.94 3.97 -15.00
CA TYR A 12 4.00 3.14 -14.44
C TYR A 12 4.19 1.79 -15.12
N ASN A 13 3.20 1.30 -15.85
CA ASN A 13 3.36 0.10 -16.68
C ASN A 13 4.05 0.37 -18.02
N LYS A 14 3.90 1.58 -18.58
CA LYS A 14 4.50 1.96 -19.86
C LYS A 14 5.88 2.58 -19.74
N ASP A 15 6.21 3.11 -18.58
CA ASP A 15 7.47 3.80 -18.38
C ASP A 15 8.62 2.79 -18.27
N THR A 16 9.40 2.69 -19.33
CA THR A 16 10.59 1.83 -19.42
C THR A 16 11.72 2.27 -18.49
N PHE A 17 11.67 3.48 -17.95
CA PHE A 17 12.65 4.03 -17.00
C PHE A 17 12.34 3.66 -15.56
N ASN A 18 11.10 3.37 -15.23
CA ASN A 18 10.69 2.93 -13.90
C ASN A 18 11.04 1.45 -13.73
N LYS A 19 11.98 1.19 -12.85
CA LYS A 19 12.38 -0.18 -12.52
C LYS A 19 11.54 -0.66 -11.34
N TRP A 20 10.57 -1.50 -11.61
CA TRP A 20 9.90 -2.29 -10.61
C TRP A 20 10.93 -3.14 -9.85
N GLN A 21 10.89 -3.07 -8.53
CA GLN A 21 11.76 -3.85 -7.66
C GLN A 21 10.94 -4.97 -7.01
N THR A 22 11.54 -6.14 -6.89
CA THR A 22 10.95 -7.21 -6.06
C THR A 22 10.94 -6.74 -4.61
N SER A 23 9.79 -6.79 -3.97
CA SER A 23 9.69 -6.41 -2.57
C SER A 23 10.49 -7.36 -1.68
N THR A 24 11.27 -6.78 -0.78
CA THR A 24 12.00 -7.51 0.26
C THR A 24 11.32 -7.40 1.63
N PHE A 25 10.14 -6.76 1.67
CA PHE A 25 9.38 -6.60 2.90
C PHE A 25 9.09 -7.96 3.53
N ALA A 26 9.31 -8.07 4.83
CA ALA A 26 9.10 -9.29 5.61
C ALA A 26 9.94 -10.52 5.21
N THR A 27 10.93 -10.39 4.33
CA THR A 27 11.84 -11.51 3.99
C THR A 27 12.97 -11.69 5.02
N THR A 28 13.25 -10.67 5.81
CA THR A 28 14.45 -10.58 6.66
C THR A 28 14.34 -11.29 8.02
N SER A 29 13.21 -11.88 8.38
CA SER A 29 13.01 -12.36 9.75
C SER A 29 12.68 -13.85 9.93
N SER A 30 12.78 -14.68 8.89
CA SER A 30 12.54 -16.12 9.11
C SER A 30 13.65 -17.01 8.56
N ASN A 31 14.29 -17.74 9.48
CA ASN A 31 15.14 -18.89 9.19
C ASN A 31 14.38 -20.07 8.50
N THR A 32 13.14 -19.86 8.07
CA THR A 32 12.27 -20.92 7.56
C THR A 32 12.24 -21.03 6.04
N GLY A 33 12.96 -20.18 5.31
CA GLY A 33 13.12 -20.30 3.85
C GLY A 33 11.85 -20.04 3.01
N THR A 34 10.71 -19.75 3.63
CA THR A 34 9.47 -19.42 2.90
C THR A 34 9.32 -17.91 2.78
N SER A 35 9.22 -17.42 1.55
CA SER A 35 8.90 -16.00 1.30
C SER A 35 7.58 -15.61 1.97
N LYS A 36 7.56 -14.45 2.60
CA LYS A 36 6.34 -13.84 3.18
C LYS A 36 5.65 -12.89 2.22
N VAL A 37 6.28 -12.56 1.12
CA VAL A 37 5.78 -11.64 0.10
C VAL A 37 6.23 -12.09 -1.28
N ASP A 38 5.34 -11.94 -2.24
CA ASP A 38 5.62 -12.07 -3.67
C ASP A 38 4.88 -10.91 -4.38
N MET A 39 5.60 -9.83 -4.58
CA MET A 39 5.10 -8.64 -5.29
C MET A 39 6.26 -7.80 -5.80
N LYS A 40 5.95 -6.94 -6.75
CA LYS A 40 6.83 -5.87 -7.20
C LYS A 40 6.39 -4.55 -6.57
N GLU A 41 7.34 -3.67 -6.30
CA GLU A 41 7.08 -2.35 -5.75
C GLU A 41 7.84 -1.26 -6.50
N PHE A 42 7.29 -0.06 -6.47
CA PHE A 42 7.92 1.14 -6.97
C PHE A 42 7.62 2.32 -6.03
N TRP A 43 8.63 3.11 -5.71
CA TRP A 43 8.50 4.25 -4.81
C TRP A 43 8.35 5.56 -5.57
N ILE A 44 7.27 6.25 -5.32
CA ILE A 44 6.92 7.54 -5.91
C ILE A 44 7.32 8.65 -4.95
N THR A 45 8.22 9.51 -5.40
CA THR A 45 8.77 10.64 -4.65
C THR A 45 8.23 11.96 -5.21
N PRO A 46 8.44 13.11 -4.55
CA PRO A 46 7.98 14.42 -5.02
C PRO A 46 8.43 14.83 -6.43
N HIS A 47 9.44 14.16 -6.98
CA HIS A 47 9.93 14.42 -8.34
C HIS A 47 9.11 13.72 -9.43
N HIS A 48 8.21 12.81 -9.06
CA HIS A 48 7.38 12.09 -10.02
C HIS A 48 6.13 12.90 -10.39
N LEU A 49 5.72 12.79 -11.65
CA LEU A 49 4.62 13.56 -12.20
C LEU A 49 3.29 13.36 -11.44
N ASP A 50 3.01 12.12 -11.04
CA ASP A 50 1.75 11.77 -10.36
C ASP A 50 1.75 12.02 -8.85
N TYR A 51 2.88 12.50 -8.28
CA TYR A 51 3.02 12.64 -6.83
C TYR A 51 1.89 13.50 -6.22
N GLN A 52 1.59 14.65 -6.81
CA GLN A 52 0.61 15.58 -6.26
C GLN A 52 -0.82 15.02 -6.31
N VAL A 53 -1.18 14.34 -7.38
CA VAL A 53 -2.53 13.76 -7.50
C VAL A 53 -2.71 12.59 -6.52
N ILE A 54 -1.66 11.80 -6.32
CA ILE A 54 -1.64 10.72 -5.34
C ILE A 54 -1.72 11.27 -3.92
N GLN A 55 -0.92 12.28 -3.59
CA GLN A 55 -0.93 12.94 -2.29
C GLN A 55 -2.31 13.50 -1.95
N LYS A 56 -2.97 14.15 -2.91
CA LYS A 56 -4.33 14.65 -2.73
C LYS A 56 -5.33 13.53 -2.43
N GLY A 57 -5.20 12.39 -3.10
CA GLY A 57 -6.04 11.22 -2.83
C GLY A 57 -5.89 10.71 -1.39
N PHE A 58 -4.65 10.60 -0.91
CA PHE A 58 -4.39 10.23 0.48
C PHE A 58 -4.86 11.26 1.49
N GLN A 59 -4.65 12.55 1.21
CA GLN A 59 -5.13 13.63 2.08
C GLN A 59 -6.64 13.58 2.28
N ILE A 60 -7.42 13.32 1.23
CA ILE A 60 -8.88 13.18 1.34
C ILE A 60 -9.23 12.01 2.28
N ALA A 61 -8.70 10.81 2.01
CA ALA A 61 -9.00 9.62 2.79
C ALA A 61 -8.59 9.77 4.27
N VAL A 62 -7.42 10.33 4.50
CA VAL A 62 -6.89 10.52 5.86
C VAL A 62 -7.65 11.61 6.60
N ASN A 63 -8.02 12.71 5.94
CA ASN A 63 -8.85 13.76 6.55
C ASN A 63 -10.22 13.23 6.96
N ASP A 64 -10.85 12.39 6.15
CA ASP A 64 -12.12 11.74 6.51
C ASP A 64 -11.93 10.87 7.76
N TYR A 65 -10.85 10.11 7.83
CA TYR A 65 -10.53 9.26 8.99
C TYR A 65 -10.29 10.09 10.27
N ILE A 66 -9.45 11.12 10.23
CA ILE A 66 -9.15 11.96 11.40
C ILE A 66 -10.32 12.83 11.83
N SER A 67 -11.27 13.13 10.94
CA SER A 67 -12.49 13.84 11.33
C SER A 67 -13.32 13.06 12.37
N ILE A 68 -13.18 11.73 12.38
CA ILE A 68 -13.83 10.83 13.34
C ILE A 68 -12.90 10.56 14.53
N HIS A 69 -11.59 10.66 14.34
CA HIS A 69 -10.55 10.35 15.33
C HIS A 69 -9.71 11.61 15.64
N ASP A 70 -10.32 12.61 16.25
CA ASP A 70 -9.82 13.97 16.45
C ASP A 70 -8.55 14.10 17.32
N LYS A 71 -8.14 13.04 18.00
CA LYS A 71 -6.91 13.01 18.81
C LYS A 71 -5.65 12.69 18.00
N ILE A 72 -5.81 12.19 16.78
CA ILE A 72 -4.69 11.88 15.90
C ILE A 72 -4.18 13.19 15.28
N LYS A 73 -2.87 13.41 15.38
CA LYS A 73 -2.17 14.52 14.72
C LYS A 73 -1.16 13.95 13.75
N ILE A 74 -1.21 14.41 12.53
CA ILE A 74 -0.33 13.97 11.45
C ILE A 74 0.79 14.98 11.29
N GLN A 75 2.03 14.49 11.20
CA GLN A 75 3.21 15.29 10.93
C GLN A 75 3.58 15.23 9.45
N GLU A 76 3.69 14.03 8.91
CA GLU A 76 4.10 13.84 7.52
C GLU A 76 3.58 12.53 6.92
N TYR A 77 3.63 12.45 5.60
CA TYR A 77 3.43 11.23 4.83
C TYR A 77 4.78 10.71 4.35
N THR A 78 5.00 9.40 4.40
CA THR A 78 6.13 8.81 3.70
C THR A 78 5.98 8.95 2.19
N ASN A 79 7.01 8.67 1.42
CA ASN A 79 6.87 8.50 -0.02
C ASN A 79 5.82 7.42 -0.33
N PHE A 80 5.18 7.52 -1.48
CA PHE A 80 4.12 6.60 -1.87
C PHE A 80 4.72 5.36 -2.50
N ARG A 81 4.24 4.19 -2.09
CA ARG A 81 4.66 2.91 -2.66
C ARG A 81 3.53 2.32 -3.50
N ILE A 82 3.76 2.22 -4.80
CA ILE A 82 2.86 1.46 -5.67
C ILE A 82 3.26 -0.02 -5.61
N ASN A 83 2.28 -0.89 -5.41
CA ASN A 83 2.43 -2.33 -5.29
C ASN A 83 1.78 -3.00 -6.49
N CYS A 84 2.48 -3.97 -7.08
CA CYS A 84 2.02 -4.77 -8.20
C CYS A 84 2.10 -6.26 -7.82
N TYR A 85 0.95 -6.92 -7.78
CA TYR A 85 0.83 -8.35 -7.54
C TYR A 85 0.35 -9.02 -8.83
N GLU A 86 1.23 -9.77 -9.47
CA GLU A 86 0.90 -10.62 -10.61
C GLU A 86 0.17 -11.90 -10.13
N ALA A 87 -0.32 -12.71 -11.05
CA ALA A 87 -0.93 -13.99 -10.71
C ALA A 87 0.04 -14.85 -9.86
N GLY A 88 -0.44 -15.33 -8.74
CA GLY A 88 0.38 -16.00 -7.72
C GLY A 88 0.91 -15.09 -6.62
N GLY A 89 0.95 -13.77 -6.86
CA GLY A 89 1.45 -12.76 -5.91
C GLY A 89 0.61 -12.67 -4.64
N PHE A 90 1.25 -12.38 -3.52
CA PHE A 90 0.63 -12.29 -2.20
C PHE A 90 1.50 -11.52 -1.21
N MET A 91 0.92 -11.17 -0.07
CA MET A 91 1.65 -10.73 1.12
C MET A 91 1.01 -11.37 2.34
N LYS A 92 1.79 -12.18 3.09
CA LYS A 92 1.30 -12.84 4.31
C LYS A 92 0.97 -11.84 5.40
N GLU A 93 0.15 -12.30 6.35
CA GLU A 93 -0.26 -11.49 7.50
C GLU A 93 0.94 -10.86 8.22
N HIS A 94 0.85 -9.57 8.44
CA HIS A 94 1.87 -8.74 9.08
C HIS A 94 1.23 -7.49 9.70
N ILE A 95 2.05 -6.72 10.38
CA ILE A 95 1.75 -5.38 10.89
C ILE A 95 2.75 -4.38 10.31
N ASP A 96 2.37 -3.12 10.19
CA ASP A 96 3.20 -2.08 9.57
C ASP A 96 4.10 -1.33 10.54
N ASN A 97 3.86 -1.45 11.83
CA ASN A 97 4.67 -0.79 12.87
C ASN A 97 6.01 -1.53 13.09
N ILE A 98 6.86 -1.53 12.07
CA ILE A 98 8.17 -2.20 12.08
C ILE A 98 9.26 -1.15 11.98
N HIS A 99 9.94 -0.93 13.08
CA HIS A 99 10.84 0.22 13.25
C HIS A 99 12.17 0.19 12.48
N HIS A 100 12.63 -0.95 11.99
CA HIS A 100 13.97 -1.02 11.39
C HIS A 100 14.01 -1.07 9.87
N SER A 101 12.92 -1.41 9.21
CA SER A 101 12.95 -1.73 7.78
C SER A 101 12.81 -0.53 6.85
N HIS A 102 12.42 0.64 7.36
CA HIS A 102 12.04 1.78 6.51
C HIS A 102 12.86 3.05 6.75
N GLY A 103 13.90 2.98 7.58
CA GLY A 103 14.80 4.12 7.82
C GLY A 103 14.09 5.36 8.38
N GLN A 104 13.03 5.16 9.15
CA GLN A 104 12.24 6.24 9.72
C GLN A 104 13.09 7.07 10.67
N LYS A 105 13.21 8.36 10.35
CA LYS A 105 13.95 9.32 11.16
C LYS A 105 13.11 9.90 12.30
N THR A 106 11.79 9.79 12.22
CA THR A 106 10.82 10.54 13.04
C THR A 106 9.84 9.66 13.83
N GLY A 107 10.17 8.42 14.10
CA GLY A 107 9.33 7.52 14.90
C GLY A 107 8.57 6.48 14.09
N TYR A 108 7.50 5.94 14.68
CA TYR A 108 6.69 4.88 14.09
C TYR A 108 5.49 5.47 13.36
N PRO A 109 5.02 4.85 12.27
CA PRO A 109 3.79 5.27 11.63
C PRO A 109 2.61 5.07 12.58
N HIS A 110 1.77 6.09 12.67
CA HIS A 110 0.50 6.03 13.38
C HIS A 110 -0.56 5.33 12.55
N LEU A 111 -0.62 5.66 11.26
CA LEU A 111 -1.60 5.14 10.33
C LEU A 111 -0.93 4.57 9.08
N THR A 112 -1.58 3.58 8.52
CA THR A 112 -1.37 3.10 7.15
C THR A 112 -2.57 3.52 6.31
N SER A 113 -2.33 4.02 5.13
CA SER A 113 -3.36 4.27 4.14
C SER A 113 -3.02 3.59 2.82
N LEU A 114 -4.03 2.96 2.21
CA LEU A 114 -3.92 2.23 0.95
C LEU A 114 -5.08 2.62 0.04
N ILE A 115 -4.79 2.85 -1.24
CA ILE A 115 -5.78 3.09 -2.30
C ILE A 115 -5.73 1.93 -3.29
N PHE A 116 -6.89 1.34 -3.61
CA PHE A 116 -7.01 0.35 -4.66
C PHE A 116 -6.99 1.05 -6.02
N LEU A 117 -6.03 0.68 -6.88
CA LEU A 117 -5.90 1.31 -8.20
C LEU A 117 -6.71 0.58 -9.28
N ASN A 118 -7.05 -0.68 -9.06
CA ASN A 118 -7.92 -1.46 -9.94
C ASN A 118 -8.72 -2.50 -9.15
N ASP A 119 -9.69 -3.12 -9.80
CA ASP A 119 -10.57 -4.16 -9.25
C ASP A 119 -10.86 -5.28 -10.26
N ASP A 120 -10.20 -5.27 -11.42
CA ASP A 120 -10.37 -6.21 -12.53
C ASP A 120 -9.41 -7.42 -12.45
N TYR A 121 -9.28 -8.00 -11.25
CA TYR A 121 -8.50 -9.20 -10.97
C TYR A 121 -9.29 -10.16 -10.06
N GLU A 122 -8.89 -11.44 -10.02
CA GLU A 122 -9.47 -12.46 -9.14
C GLU A 122 -8.51 -12.82 -8.01
N GLY A 123 -9.05 -13.13 -6.84
CA GLY A 123 -8.25 -13.30 -5.62
C GLY A 123 -7.70 -11.97 -5.14
N GLY A 124 -6.56 -11.99 -4.47
CA GLY A 124 -5.86 -10.79 -4.02
C GLY A 124 -6.65 -9.94 -3.02
N GLU A 125 -7.55 -10.55 -2.25
CA GLU A 125 -8.34 -9.88 -1.21
C GLU A 125 -7.41 -9.22 -0.21
N PHE A 126 -7.75 -7.98 0.18
CA PHE A 126 -7.09 -7.31 1.30
C PHE A 126 -7.86 -7.67 2.58
N ILE A 127 -7.20 -8.42 3.43
CA ILE A 127 -7.77 -8.84 4.72
C ILE A 127 -7.21 -7.92 5.81
N LEU A 128 -8.09 -7.31 6.57
CA LEU A 128 -7.73 -6.48 7.72
C LEU A 128 -8.42 -7.03 8.98
N CYS A 129 -7.63 -7.40 9.99
CA CYS A 129 -8.13 -8.00 11.23
C CYS A 129 -9.07 -9.21 10.95
N GLY A 130 -8.69 -10.07 10.01
CA GLY A 130 -9.45 -11.26 9.62
C GLY A 130 -10.70 -10.98 8.77
N LYS A 131 -10.96 -9.74 8.37
CA LYS A 131 -12.11 -9.38 7.53
C LYS A 131 -11.64 -8.98 6.13
N SER A 132 -12.25 -9.57 5.11
CA SER A 132 -12.05 -9.15 3.72
C SER A 132 -12.70 -7.79 3.49
N LEU A 133 -11.94 -6.87 2.93
CA LEU A 133 -12.45 -5.58 2.49
C LEU A 133 -12.90 -5.64 1.03
N GLU A 134 -13.93 -4.87 0.70
CA GLU A 134 -14.38 -4.73 -0.67
C GLU A 134 -13.27 -4.09 -1.52
N LYS A 135 -12.88 -4.77 -2.60
CA LYS A 135 -11.99 -4.22 -3.61
C LYS A 135 -12.80 -3.36 -4.59
N LYS A 136 -12.58 -2.07 -4.52
CA LYS A 136 -13.23 -1.13 -5.43
C LYS A 136 -12.21 -0.11 -5.90
N LYS A 137 -12.04 0.00 -7.21
CA LYS A 137 -11.12 0.96 -7.81
C LYS A 137 -11.39 2.38 -7.34
N GLY A 138 -10.34 3.06 -6.87
CA GLY A 138 -10.40 4.42 -6.34
C GLY A 138 -10.87 4.53 -4.89
N SER A 139 -11.26 3.42 -4.24
CA SER A 139 -11.52 3.44 -2.80
C SER A 139 -10.22 3.40 -2.00
N ALA A 140 -10.29 3.90 -0.77
CA ALA A 140 -9.16 3.91 0.16
C ALA A 140 -9.53 3.24 1.48
N VAL A 141 -8.54 2.68 2.14
CA VAL A 141 -8.62 2.23 3.53
C VAL A 141 -7.58 2.98 4.36
N VAL A 142 -7.96 3.38 5.56
CA VAL A 142 -7.06 3.99 6.55
C VAL A 142 -7.23 3.25 7.86
N PHE A 143 -6.12 2.82 8.46
CA PHE A 143 -6.15 2.08 9.72
C PHE A 143 -4.87 2.32 10.54
N PRO A 144 -4.93 2.11 11.87
CA PRO A 144 -3.74 2.20 12.71
C PRO A 144 -2.68 1.17 12.32
N SER A 145 -1.41 1.59 12.24
CA SER A 145 -0.30 0.74 11.83
C SER A 145 0.17 -0.26 12.90
N ASN A 146 -0.43 -0.24 14.10
CA ASN A 146 0.03 -1.01 15.25
C ASN A 146 -0.35 -2.50 15.20
N PHE A 147 0.10 -3.27 16.20
CA PHE A 147 -0.07 -4.73 16.29
C PHE A 147 -1.53 -5.21 16.38
N MET A 148 -2.48 -4.33 16.67
CA MET A 148 -3.90 -4.66 16.73
C MET A 148 -4.56 -4.73 15.34
N PHE A 149 -3.84 -4.32 14.30
CA PHE A 149 -4.35 -4.26 12.92
C PHE A 149 -3.50 -5.13 11.97
N PRO A 150 -3.41 -6.46 12.24
CA PRO A 150 -2.77 -7.36 11.30
C PRO A 150 -3.54 -7.40 9.98
N HIS A 151 -2.80 -7.47 8.89
CA HIS A 151 -3.40 -7.48 7.57
C HIS A 151 -2.55 -8.28 6.58
N GLU A 152 -3.19 -8.71 5.50
CA GLU A 152 -2.57 -9.49 4.44
C GLU A 152 -3.17 -9.16 3.08
N VAL A 153 -2.46 -9.55 2.03
CA VAL A 153 -2.99 -9.67 0.68
C VAL A 153 -3.00 -11.13 0.30
N GLN A 154 -4.18 -11.69 0.09
CA GLN A 154 -4.33 -13.07 -0.35
C GLN A 154 -3.78 -13.25 -1.76
N LYS A 155 -3.56 -14.51 -2.14
CA LYS A 155 -2.98 -14.83 -3.45
C LYS A 155 -3.88 -14.33 -4.58
N VAL A 156 -3.30 -13.56 -5.51
CA VAL A 156 -3.95 -13.21 -6.78
C VAL A 156 -4.09 -14.48 -7.62
N VAL A 157 -5.29 -14.78 -8.07
CA VAL A 157 -5.60 -15.96 -8.87
C VAL A 157 -5.40 -15.68 -10.35
N SER A 158 -5.95 -14.56 -10.84
CA SER A 158 -5.80 -14.10 -12.22
C SER A 158 -5.83 -12.58 -12.31
N GLY A 159 -5.27 -12.04 -13.39
CA GLY A 159 -5.08 -10.60 -13.57
C GLY A 159 -3.89 -10.07 -12.80
N ILE A 160 -3.84 -8.76 -12.61
CA ILE A 160 -2.80 -8.04 -11.87
C ILE A 160 -3.48 -7.09 -10.89
N ARG A 161 -3.11 -7.17 -9.62
CA ARG A 161 -3.60 -6.28 -8.59
C ARG A 161 -2.64 -5.11 -8.40
N TYR A 162 -3.15 -3.89 -8.55
CA TYR A 162 -2.42 -2.67 -8.24
C TYR A 162 -3.02 -1.96 -7.03
N SER A 163 -2.16 -1.52 -6.14
CA SER A 163 -2.52 -0.62 -5.04
C SER A 163 -1.38 0.34 -4.78
N ILE A 164 -1.69 1.46 -4.15
CA ILE A 164 -0.69 2.41 -3.70
C ILE A 164 -0.90 2.67 -2.22
N MET A 165 0.19 2.79 -1.45
CA MET A 165 0.12 2.97 -0.03
C MET A 165 1.11 4.02 0.46
N THR A 166 0.86 4.52 1.66
CA THR A 166 1.76 5.38 2.43
C THR A 166 1.59 5.10 3.92
N TRP A 167 2.63 5.34 4.66
CA TRP A 167 2.56 5.46 6.11
C TRP A 167 2.45 6.93 6.51
N ILE A 168 1.80 7.17 7.63
CA ILE A 168 1.51 8.50 8.16
C ILE A 168 2.09 8.58 9.58
N LEU A 169 2.96 9.56 9.79
CA LEU A 169 3.68 9.83 11.02
C LEU A 169 3.07 10.98 11.80
#